data_1cfe170cb09ded87be12df8a99bb0fb8
#
_entry.id   1cfe170cb09ded87be12df8a99bb0fb8
#
_cell.length_a   1.000
_cell.length_b   1.000
_cell.length_c   1.000
_cell.angle_alpha   90.00
_cell.angle_beta   90.00
_cell.angle_gamma   90.00
#
_symmetry.space_group_name_H-M   'P 1'
#
loop_
_entity.id
_entity.type
_entity.pdbx_description
1 polymer ?
#
loop_
_entity_poly.entity_id
_entity_poly.type
_entity_poly.pdbx_seq_one_letter_code
_entity_poly.pdbx_strand_id
1 'polypeptide(L)'
;NSSAASDVYKRQREKFVAAGGPDGGDGGRGGDIIFVADDHLSTLMDFRYKRKYVAPEGGKGGASLCHGKNAENLIIKVPLGTVIKDAESGLVIADLSDHTPVTIAKGGRGGYGNAHFATPTRQIPKFAKPGMPGEDIQVTLELKLIADVGLIGFPNVGKSTLISTISAAKPKIA
;
A
#
# COMPACT_ATOMS: atom_id res chain seq x y z
N ASN A 1 -9.92 1.47 -0.66
CA ASN A 1 -10.73 2.60 -1.13
C ASN A 1 -10.54 2.77 -2.62
N SER A 2 -11.63 2.79 -3.34
CA SER A 2 -11.65 2.75 -4.79
C SER A 2 -11.21 4.09 -5.37
N SER A 3 -10.30 4.04 -6.32
CA SER A 3 -10.20 5.13 -7.28
C SER A 3 -11.55 5.22 -8.01
N ALA A 4 -12.38 6.16 -7.59
CA ALA A 4 -13.64 6.38 -8.24
C ALA A 4 -13.36 6.84 -9.66
N ALA A 5 -13.66 6.00 -10.65
CA ALA A 5 -13.93 6.52 -11.97
C ALA A 5 -15.08 7.48 -11.80
N SER A 6 -14.84 8.74 -12.07
CA SER A 6 -15.95 9.67 -12.07
C SER A 6 -16.94 9.26 -13.15
N ASP A 7 -18.23 9.35 -12.85
CA ASP A 7 -19.31 9.29 -13.82
C ASP A 7 -19.26 10.48 -14.78
N VAL A 8 -18.13 10.66 -15.46
CA VAL A 8 -17.95 11.76 -16.38
C VAL A 8 -18.44 11.32 -17.75
N TYR A 9 -19.74 11.38 -17.92
CA TYR A 9 -20.18 11.50 -19.26
C TYR A 9 -20.29 13.00 -19.61
N LYS A 10 -19.38 13.46 -20.42
CA LYS A 10 -19.41 14.83 -20.95
C LYS A 10 -19.65 14.78 -22.44
N ARG A 11 -20.41 15.76 -22.92
CA ARG A 11 -20.67 16.01 -24.34
C ARG A 11 -19.91 17.26 -24.74
N GLN A 12 -19.01 17.16 -25.68
CA GLN A 12 -18.46 18.33 -26.33
C GLN A 12 -19.13 18.50 -27.73
N ARG A 13 -19.74 19.65 -27.95
CA ARG A 13 -20.29 19.98 -29.27
C ARG A 13 -19.15 20.43 -30.17
N GLU A 14 -19.02 19.81 -31.32
CA GLU A 14 -18.09 20.19 -32.37
C GLU A 14 -18.85 20.73 -33.57
N LYS A 15 -18.15 21.48 -34.46
CA LYS A 15 -18.71 22.28 -35.53
C LYS A 15 -19.61 21.47 -36.48
N PHE A 16 -19.48 20.17 -36.59
CA PHE A 16 -20.26 19.28 -37.46
C PHE A 16 -20.97 18.13 -36.74
N VAL A 17 -20.88 18.09 -35.40
CA VAL A 17 -21.48 17.04 -34.57
C VAL A 17 -22.43 17.68 -33.57
N ALA A 18 -23.67 17.90 -33.97
CA ALA A 18 -24.69 18.62 -33.20
C ALA A 18 -25.00 17.96 -31.84
N ALA A 19 -24.85 16.64 -31.72
CA ALA A 19 -25.09 15.90 -30.49
C ALA A 19 -23.83 15.81 -29.57
N GLY A 20 -22.68 16.23 -30.08
CA GLY A 20 -21.38 16.05 -29.41
C GLY A 20 -20.90 14.58 -29.38
N GLY A 21 -19.61 14.36 -29.17
CA GLY A 21 -19.00 13.05 -29.00
C GLY A 21 -18.85 12.64 -27.52
N PRO A 22 -18.50 11.38 -27.21
CA PRO A 22 -18.15 10.95 -25.88
C PRO A 22 -16.78 11.55 -25.52
N ASP A 23 -16.72 12.29 -24.43
CA ASP A 23 -15.59 13.15 -24.07
C ASP A 23 -14.95 12.82 -22.73
N GLY A 24 -15.46 11.78 -22.05
CA GLY A 24 -14.94 11.37 -20.74
C GLY A 24 -13.65 10.58 -20.84
N GLY A 25 -12.60 11.05 -20.18
CA GLY A 25 -11.35 10.32 -19.99
C GLY A 25 -11.43 9.28 -18.87
N ASP A 26 -10.43 8.41 -18.80
CA ASP A 26 -10.34 7.36 -17.79
C ASP A 26 -9.89 7.90 -16.43
N GLY A 27 -10.25 7.20 -15.36
CA GLY A 27 -9.72 7.45 -14.02
C GLY A 27 -8.28 6.96 -13.89
N GLY A 28 -7.49 7.63 -13.03
CA GLY A 28 -6.14 7.21 -12.69
C GLY A 28 -6.15 5.99 -11.76
N ARG A 29 -5.04 5.26 -11.72
CA ARG A 29 -4.82 4.14 -10.80
C ARG A 29 -4.53 4.67 -9.40
N GLY A 30 -5.00 3.97 -8.34
CA GLY A 30 -4.61 4.18 -6.95
C GLY A 30 -3.16 3.78 -6.69
N GLY A 31 -2.53 4.36 -5.67
CA GLY A 31 -1.17 4.02 -5.24
C GLY A 31 -1.09 2.64 -4.59
N ASP A 32 0.04 1.98 -4.75
CA ASP A 32 0.36 0.73 -4.07
C ASP A 32 0.95 1.02 -2.68
N ILE A 33 0.84 0.07 -1.75
CA ILE A 33 1.53 0.12 -0.44
C ILE A 33 2.77 -0.75 -0.52
N ILE A 34 3.93 -0.12 -0.33
CA ILE A 34 5.24 -0.74 -0.47
C ILE A 34 5.98 -0.62 0.87
N PHE A 35 6.48 -1.74 1.36
CA PHE A 35 7.37 -1.77 2.53
C PHE A 35 8.83 -1.82 2.08
N VAL A 36 9.65 -1.05 2.79
CA VAL A 36 11.10 -0.97 2.54
C VAL A 36 11.84 -1.04 3.88
N ALA A 37 12.87 -1.86 3.96
CA ALA A 37 13.75 -1.88 5.13
C ALA A 37 14.64 -0.62 5.16
N ASP A 38 14.77 -0.02 6.35
CA ASP A 38 15.59 1.16 6.60
C ASP A 38 16.46 0.89 7.83
N ASP A 39 17.80 0.95 7.66
CA ASP A 39 18.78 0.69 8.72
C ASP A 39 18.76 1.73 9.84
N HIS A 40 18.20 2.90 9.59
CA HIS A 40 18.07 3.96 10.59
C HIS A 40 16.93 3.70 11.58
N LEU A 41 16.07 2.74 11.30
CA LEU A 41 14.98 2.33 12.17
C LEU A 41 15.38 1.08 12.96
N SER A 42 15.23 1.14 14.29
CA SER A 42 15.52 0.02 15.19
C SER A 42 14.29 -0.56 15.89
N THR A 43 13.13 0.10 15.75
CA THR A 43 11.92 -0.31 16.46
C THR A 43 10.68 -0.17 15.59
N LEU A 44 9.62 -0.94 15.93
CA LEU A 44 8.28 -0.84 15.31
C LEU A 44 7.32 0.05 16.14
N MET A 45 7.85 0.94 16.98
CA MET A 45 7.02 1.75 17.90
C MET A 45 6.00 2.63 17.18
N ASP A 46 6.34 3.18 16.02
CA ASP A 46 5.46 4.06 15.24
C ASP A 46 4.18 3.35 14.81
N PHE A 47 4.27 2.03 14.52
CA PHE A 47 3.12 1.22 14.11
C PHE A 47 2.16 0.92 15.27
N ARG A 48 2.58 1.09 16.52
CA ARG A 48 1.72 0.97 17.69
C ARG A 48 0.71 2.12 17.75
N TYR A 49 1.13 3.32 17.33
CA TYR A 49 0.30 4.53 17.35
C TYR A 49 -0.50 4.68 16.06
N LYS A 50 0.14 4.49 14.91
CA LYS A 50 -0.51 4.58 13.61
C LYS A 50 -0.73 3.18 13.04
N ARG A 51 -1.97 2.70 13.16
CA ARG A 51 -2.33 1.33 12.73
C ARG A 51 -2.96 1.25 11.34
N LYS A 52 -3.38 2.38 10.77
CA LYS A 52 -4.02 2.42 9.47
C LYS A 52 -3.21 3.24 8.49
N TYR A 53 -2.87 2.63 7.38
CA TYR A 53 -2.16 3.23 6.27
C TYR A 53 -3.04 3.15 5.03
N VAL A 54 -3.23 4.26 4.34
CA VAL A 54 -4.07 4.33 3.14
C VAL A 54 -3.25 5.02 2.07
N ALA A 55 -3.03 4.34 0.95
CA ALA A 55 -2.40 4.93 -0.21
C ALA A 55 -3.35 5.95 -0.87
N PRO A 56 -2.84 6.99 -1.52
CA PRO A 56 -3.66 7.98 -2.18
C PRO A 56 -4.46 7.36 -3.33
N GLU A 57 -5.61 7.96 -3.59
CA GLU A 57 -6.49 7.54 -4.68
C GLU A 57 -6.04 8.17 -6.00
N GLY A 58 -6.32 7.47 -7.11
CA GLY A 58 -6.12 8.01 -8.44
C GLY A 58 -7.07 9.17 -8.75
N GLY A 59 -6.60 10.07 -9.59
CA GLY A 59 -7.40 11.22 -10.06
C GLY A 59 -8.59 10.78 -10.88
N LYS A 60 -9.66 11.57 -10.84
CA LYS A 60 -10.84 11.36 -11.68
C LYS A 60 -10.53 11.76 -13.14
N GLY A 61 -11.07 11.01 -14.08
CA GLY A 61 -11.03 11.38 -15.49
C GLY A 61 -11.77 12.71 -15.75
N GLY A 62 -11.26 13.48 -16.68
CA GLY A 62 -11.78 14.78 -17.07
C GLY A 62 -12.52 14.76 -18.40
N ALA A 63 -12.97 15.95 -18.86
CA ALA A 63 -13.46 16.20 -20.20
C ALA A 63 -12.29 16.18 -21.19
N SER A 64 -12.62 16.23 -22.49
CA SER A 64 -11.63 16.25 -23.58
C SER A 64 -10.68 15.05 -23.54
N LEU A 65 -11.19 13.87 -23.17
CA LEU A 65 -10.44 12.62 -23.05
C LEU A 65 -9.25 12.70 -22.05
N CYS A 66 -9.28 13.69 -21.14
CA CYS A 66 -8.22 13.85 -20.15
C CYS A 66 -8.27 12.71 -19.13
N HIS A 67 -7.20 11.92 -19.08
CA HIS A 67 -7.06 10.85 -18.08
C HIS A 67 -6.77 11.43 -16.68
N GLY A 68 -7.30 10.79 -15.65
CA GLY A 68 -6.96 11.08 -14.26
C GLY A 68 -5.49 10.74 -13.97
N LYS A 69 -4.83 11.55 -13.13
CA LYS A 69 -3.46 11.29 -12.70
C LYS A 69 -3.41 10.01 -11.86
N ASN A 70 -2.45 9.14 -12.14
CA ASN A 70 -2.17 8.00 -11.27
C ASN A 70 -1.65 8.50 -9.90
N ALA A 71 -2.07 7.84 -8.84
CA ALA A 71 -1.59 8.14 -7.51
C ALA A 71 -0.16 7.66 -7.29
N GLU A 72 0.53 8.32 -6.38
CA GLU A 72 1.87 7.91 -5.95
C GLU A 72 1.77 6.73 -4.98
N ASN A 73 2.78 5.86 -5.00
CA ASN A 73 2.84 4.74 -4.08
C ASN A 73 3.13 5.23 -2.66
N LEU A 74 2.53 4.59 -1.67
CA LEU A 74 2.81 4.83 -0.26
C LEU A 74 3.97 3.92 0.18
N ILE A 75 5.12 4.53 0.45
CA ILE A 75 6.29 3.81 0.95
C ILE A 75 6.27 3.84 2.47
N ILE A 76 6.28 2.66 3.09
CA ILE A 76 6.33 2.47 4.54
C ILE A 76 7.70 1.90 4.89
N LYS A 77 8.45 2.65 5.69
CA LYS A 77 9.78 2.24 6.16
C LYS A 77 9.65 1.42 7.45
N VAL A 78 10.37 0.31 7.51
CA VAL A 78 10.42 -0.58 8.68
C VAL A 78 11.87 -0.97 8.97
N PRO A 79 12.19 -1.39 10.21
CA PRO A 79 13.51 -1.90 10.54
C PRO A 79 13.90 -3.12 9.71
N LEU A 80 15.19 -3.27 9.44
CA LEU A 80 15.73 -4.46 8.81
C LEU A 80 15.41 -5.71 9.66
N GLY A 81 15.11 -6.84 9.01
CA GLY A 81 14.69 -8.06 9.70
C GLY A 81 13.23 -8.08 10.15
N THR A 82 12.39 -7.16 9.63
CA THR A 82 10.95 -7.19 9.89
C THR A 82 10.27 -8.26 9.04
N VAL A 83 9.50 -9.12 9.66
CA VAL A 83 8.63 -10.11 9.01
C VAL A 83 7.20 -9.59 8.97
N ILE A 84 6.61 -9.62 7.80
CA ILE A 84 5.21 -9.24 7.57
C ILE A 84 4.38 -10.50 7.43
N LYS A 85 3.41 -10.67 8.31
CA LYS A 85 2.48 -11.81 8.31
C LYS A 85 1.06 -11.32 8.05
N ASP A 86 0.29 -12.13 7.38
CA ASP A 86 -1.15 -11.95 7.31
C ASP A 86 -1.77 -12.13 8.71
N ALA A 87 -2.59 -11.19 9.14
CA ALA A 87 -3.19 -11.21 10.48
C ALA A 87 -4.25 -12.32 10.65
N GLU A 88 -4.89 -12.76 9.57
CA GLU A 88 -5.93 -13.79 9.62
C GLU A 88 -5.34 -15.20 9.56
N SER A 89 -4.48 -15.47 8.57
CA SER A 89 -3.90 -16.80 8.35
C SER A 89 -2.61 -17.04 9.14
N GLY A 90 -1.93 -15.98 9.59
CA GLY A 90 -0.61 -16.06 10.23
C GLY A 90 0.53 -16.41 9.27
N LEU A 91 0.25 -16.53 7.98
CA LEU A 91 1.25 -16.86 6.97
C LEU A 91 2.20 -15.69 6.73
N VAL A 92 3.46 -15.99 6.49
CA VAL A 92 4.45 -14.98 6.13
C VAL A 92 4.21 -14.51 4.69
N ILE A 93 3.91 -13.21 4.54
CA ILE A 93 3.76 -12.56 3.23
C ILE A 93 5.14 -12.13 2.72
N ALA A 94 5.95 -11.53 3.59
CA ALA A 94 7.28 -11.04 3.23
C ALA A 94 8.23 -11.06 4.43
N ASP A 95 9.52 -11.22 4.13
CA ASP A 95 10.62 -11.10 5.10
C ASP A 95 11.59 -10.02 4.56
N LEU A 96 11.68 -8.92 5.29
CA LEU A 96 12.51 -7.79 4.91
C LEU A 96 13.90 -7.93 5.54
N SER A 97 14.64 -8.95 5.11
CA SER A 97 16.03 -9.20 5.48
C SER A 97 17.02 -8.41 4.63
N ASP A 98 16.55 -7.75 3.59
CA ASP A 98 17.30 -6.86 2.70
C ASP A 98 16.52 -5.57 2.41
N HIS A 99 17.11 -4.65 1.64
CA HIS A 99 16.49 -3.37 1.27
C HIS A 99 15.54 -3.47 0.06
N THR A 100 15.22 -4.66 -0.40
CA THR A 100 14.34 -4.84 -1.56
C THR A 100 12.94 -4.36 -1.24
N PRO A 101 12.37 -3.43 -2.03
CA PRO A 101 11.00 -2.99 -1.83
C PRO A 101 10.00 -4.11 -2.09
N VAL A 102 9.08 -4.33 -1.16
CA VAL A 102 8.04 -5.35 -1.30
C VAL A 102 6.66 -4.70 -1.34
N THR A 103 5.91 -4.95 -2.40
CA THR A 103 4.52 -4.50 -2.52
C THR A 103 3.60 -5.44 -1.75
N ILE A 104 2.94 -4.94 -0.72
CA ILE A 104 2.04 -5.71 0.14
C ILE A 104 0.59 -5.59 -0.31
N ALA A 105 0.17 -4.39 -0.72
CA ALA A 105 -1.19 -4.17 -1.22
C ALA A 105 -1.16 -3.35 -2.51
N LYS A 106 -1.95 -3.77 -3.49
CA LYS A 106 -2.03 -3.10 -4.79
C LYS A 106 -3.17 -2.10 -4.80
N GLY A 107 -2.90 -0.93 -5.38
CA GLY A 107 -3.89 0.10 -5.63
C GLY A 107 -4.96 -0.36 -6.63
N GLY A 108 -6.16 0.20 -6.49
CA GLY A 108 -7.27 -0.06 -7.38
C GLY A 108 -7.03 0.45 -8.80
N ARG A 109 -7.69 -0.15 -9.76
CA ARG A 109 -7.64 0.33 -11.15
C ARG A 109 -8.63 1.48 -11.34
N GLY A 110 -8.21 2.49 -12.09
CA GLY A 110 -9.11 3.53 -12.58
C GLY A 110 -10.22 2.96 -13.46
N GLY A 111 -11.36 3.61 -13.45
CA GLY A 111 -12.46 3.23 -14.32
C GLY A 111 -12.27 3.73 -15.75
N TYR A 112 -13.09 3.23 -16.66
CA TYR A 112 -13.07 3.65 -18.06
C TYR A 112 -14.10 4.75 -18.30
N GLY A 113 -13.67 5.82 -18.96
CA GLY A 113 -14.53 6.89 -19.43
C GLY A 113 -15.54 6.41 -20.48
N ASN A 114 -16.57 7.20 -20.72
CA ASN A 114 -17.62 6.85 -21.68
C ASN A 114 -17.13 6.73 -23.13
N ALA A 115 -15.97 7.33 -23.44
CA ALA A 115 -15.37 7.24 -24.78
C ALA A 115 -15.04 5.80 -25.19
N HIS A 116 -14.65 4.93 -24.25
CA HIS A 116 -14.38 3.52 -24.52
C HIS A 116 -15.60 2.70 -24.96
N PHE A 117 -16.80 3.18 -24.66
CA PHE A 117 -18.05 2.47 -24.94
C PHE A 117 -18.78 3.01 -26.16
N ALA A 118 -18.14 3.90 -26.93
CA ALA A 118 -18.66 4.40 -28.18
C ALA A 118 -18.66 3.29 -29.24
N THR A 119 -19.80 3.10 -29.88
CA THR A 119 -19.98 2.17 -31.00
C THR A 119 -20.66 2.90 -32.19
N PRO A 120 -20.57 2.37 -33.42
CA PRO A 120 -21.23 2.99 -34.56
C PRO A 120 -22.75 3.22 -34.37
N THR A 121 -23.39 2.33 -33.61
CA THR A 121 -24.84 2.44 -33.29
C THR A 121 -25.11 3.28 -32.04
N ARG A 122 -24.13 3.41 -31.12
CA ARG A 122 -24.22 4.19 -29.88
C ARG A 122 -23.05 5.15 -29.81
N GLN A 123 -23.11 6.25 -30.53
CA GLN A 123 -22.04 7.22 -30.63
C GLN A 123 -21.80 8.01 -29.33
N ILE A 124 -22.81 8.14 -28.45
CA ILE A 124 -22.71 8.88 -27.19
C ILE A 124 -23.24 8.01 -26.06
N PRO A 125 -22.40 7.10 -25.50
CA PRO A 125 -22.81 6.33 -24.34
C PRO A 125 -22.99 7.25 -23.13
N LYS A 126 -24.07 7.03 -22.37
CA LYS A 126 -24.41 7.79 -21.16
C LYS A 126 -23.93 7.08 -19.88
N PHE A 127 -22.97 6.18 -20.00
CA PHE A 127 -22.42 5.42 -18.87
C PHE A 127 -20.91 5.33 -18.97
N ALA A 128 -20.27 5.18 -17.83
CA ALA A 128 -18.86 4.92 -17.67
C ALA A 128 -18.68 3.68 -16.78
N LYS A 129 -17.55 3.01 -16.85
CA LYS A 129 -17.26 1.89 -15.96
C LYS A 129 -16.55 2.42 -14.70
N PRO A 130 -17.08 2.17 -13.49
CA PRO A 130 -16.42 2.59 -12.25
C PRO A 130 -15.08 1.89 -12.10
N GLY A 131 -14.17 2.50 -11.32
CA GLY A 131 -12.90 1.90 -10.95
C GLY A 131 -13.09 0.67 -10.07
N MET A 132 -12.06 -0.15 -10.02
CA MET A 132 -11.99 -1.28 -9.10
C MET A 132 -11.36 -0.84 -7.78
N PRO A 133 -11.85 -1.29 -6.63
CA PRO A 133 -11.23 -1.01 -5.34
C PRO A 133 -9.81 -1.60 -5.28
N GLY A 134 -8.96 -1.00 -4.48
CA GLY A 134 -7.67 -1.56 -4.12
C GLY A 134 -7.80 -2.69 -3.11
N GLU A 135 -6.69 -3.35 -2.84
CA GLU A 135 -6.59 -4.39 -1.83
C GLU A 135 -6.62 -3.77 -0.43
N ASP A 136 -7.34 -4.41 0.49
CA ASP A 136 -7.38 -4.09 1.91
C ASP A 136 -6.91 -5.33 2.69
N ILE A 137 -5.78 -5.22 3.37
CA ILE A 137 -5.10 -6.34 4.01
C ILE A 137 -4.75 -5.95 5.44
N GLN A 138 -5.00 -6.84 6.38
CA GLN A 138 -4.54 -6.71 7.75
C GLN A 138 -3.24 -7.50 7.92
N VAL A 139 -2.19 -6.83 8.40
CA VAL A 139 -0.89 -7.44 8.57
C VAL A 139 -0.38 -7.30 10.00
N THR A 140 0.35 -8.30 10.46
CA THR A 140 1.11 -8.29 11.71
C THR A 140 2.58 -8.11 11.37
N LEU A 141 3.22 -7.12 12.00
CA LEU A 141 4.64 -6.86 11.85
C LEU A 141 5.39 -7.46 13.04
N GLU A 142 6.36 -8.32 12.76
CA GLU A 142 7.24 -8.91 13.75
C GLU A 142 8.69 -8.55 13.43
N LEU A 143 9.41 -8.00 14.40
CA LEU A 143 10.82 -7.70 14.25
C LEU A 143 11.64 -8.89 14.79
N LYS A 144 12.46 -9.49 13.92
CA LYS A 144 13.48 -10.47 14.32
C LYS A 144 14.63 -9.73 15.00
N LEU A 145 14.70 -9.80 16.32
CA LEU A 145 15.82 -9.26 17.06
C LEU A 145 16.99 -10.24 16.96
N ILE A 146 18.07 -9.80 16.33
CA ILE A 146 19.34 -10.52 16.35
C ILE A 146 20.09 -10.02 17.59
N ALA A 147 20.58 -10.95 18.40
CA ALA A 147 21.45 -10.57 19.53
C ALA A 147 22.86 -10.29 19.00
N ASP A 148 23.38 -9.10 19.26
CA ASP A 148 24.75 -8.72 18.89
C ASP A 148 25.80 -9.41 19.75
N VAL A 149 25.43 -9.77 21.00
CA VAL A 149 26.31 -10.39 21.97
C VAL A 149 25.64 -11.55 22.70
N GLY A 150 26.30 -12.69 22.75
CA GLY A 150 25.90 -13.86 23.53
C GLY A 150 26.80 -14.09 24.72
N LEU A 151 26.24 -14.30 25.92
CA LEU A 151 26.99 -14.68 27.12
C LEU A 151 26.94 -16.20 27.32
N ILE A 152 28.10 -16.84 27.20
CA ILE A 152 28.26 -18.28 27.41
C ILE A 152 29.09 -18.48 28.69
N GLY A 153 28.69 -19.43 29.55
CA GLY A 153 29.42 -19.77 30.77
C GLY A 153 28.69 -20.83 31.59
N PHE A 154 29.40 -21.43 32.53
CA PHE A 154 28.87 -22.47 33.43
C PHE A 154 27.68 -21.94 34.25
N PRO A 155 26.79 -22.83 34.76
CA PRO A 155 25.75 -22.45 35.72
C PRO A 155 26.35 -21.68 36.91
N ASN A 156 25.57 -20.75 37.48
CA ASN A 156 25.93 -19.99 38.70
C ASN A 156 27.17 -19.06 38.62
N VAL A 157 27.64 -18.72 37.43
CA VAL A 157 28.77 -17.77 37.23
C VAL A 157 28.30 -16.29 37.23
N GLY A 158 27.02 -16.03 37.50
CA GLY A 158 26.50 -14.66 37.57
C GLY A 158 26.11 -14.05 36.25
N LYS A 159 25.91 -14.83 35.16
CA LYS A 159 25.48 -14.34 33.85
C LYS A 159 24.18 -13.52 33.89
N SER A 160 23.18 -14.05 34.59
CA SER A 160 21.89 -13.39 34.73
C SER A 160 21.99 -12.09 35.51
N THR A 161 22.84 -12.05 36.54
CA THR A 161 23.09 -10.84 37.32
C THR A 161 23.80 -9.78 36.49
N LEU A 162 24.77 -10.19 35.65
CA LEU A 162 25.47 -9.29 34.75
C LEU A 162 24.49 -8.67 33.75
N ILE A 163 23.64 -9.50 33.10
CA ILE A 163 22.64 -9.01 32.15
C ILE A 163 21.64 -8.05 32.81
N SER A 164 21.16 -8.35 34.01
CA SER A 164 20.22 -7.49 34.73
C SER A 164 20.83 -6.15 35.17
N THR A 165 22.14 -6.09 35.29
CA THR A 165 22.87 -4.86 35.69
C THR A 165 23.14 -3.94 34.47
N ILE A 166 23.42 -4.52 33.30
CA ILE A 166 23.78 -3.75 32.09
C ILE A 166 22.59 -3.45 31.20
N SER A 167 21.50 -4.19 31.33
CA SER A 167 20.33 -4.00 30.48
C SER A 167 19.02 -4.05 31.26
N ALA A 168 17.93 -3.48 30.68
CA ALA A 168 16.58 -3.59 31.23
C ALA A 168 15.93 -4.99 31.03
N ALA A 169 16.70 -5.97 30.51
CA ALA A 169 16.23 -7.33 30.32
C ALA A 169 16.04 -8.02 31.69
N LYS A 170 14.95 -8.78 31.80
CA LYS A 170 14.65 -9.61 32.98
C LYS A 170 14.87 -11.08 32.61
N PRO A 171 16.13 -11.58 32.67
CA PRO A 171 16.39 -12.98 32.36
C PRO A 171 15.75 -13.88 33.41
N LYS A 172 15.26 -15.06 33.01
CA LYS A 172 14.81 -16.09 33.95
C LYS A 172 16.07 -16.61 34.68
N ILE A 173 16.11 -16.46 35.98
CA ILE A 173 17.09 -17.06 36.84
C ILE A 173 16.60 -18.49 37.11
N ALA A 174 17.38 -19.48 36.71
CA ALA A 174 17.12 -20.88 37.02
C ALA A 174 17.71 -21.24 38.38
#